data_73f257abb56276439f4db28ae7c5515d
#
_entry.id   73f257abb56276439f4db28ae7c5515d
#
_cell.length_a   1.000
_cell.length_b   1.000
_cell.length_c   1.000
_cell.angle_alpha   90.00
_cell.angle_beta   90.00
_cell.angle_gamma   90.00
#
_symmetry.space_group_name_H-M   'P 1'
#
loop_
_entity.id
_entity.type
_entity.pdbx_description
1 polymer ?
#
loop_
_entity_poly.entity_id
_entity_poly.type
_entity_poly.pdbx_seq_one_letter_code
_entity_poly.pdbx_strand_id
1 'polypeptide(L)'
;MLHRFIALAIVATAFAQEPAPPAAARPGERTGARAPLFFRETWKTVTGEHAVTQEQVSSANLELKLYGPSGKDVQTLGNADDPSNPPHVWTGMATSPIAVALRDKDNYVDLTGLARIRWQTKVSGFHQVRPILKLADGTMLVGDHTDGSPLDWHDGEFSIAEVRWLKLDANKIVTRGNYVKDPDLSKVDEVGFADLLPSSGHGPGGWSDVAWIEVYGKPVKREAAATTTTTTN
;
A
#
# COMPACT_ATOMS: atom_id res chain seq x y z
N MET A 1 53.54 48.82 -54.51
CA MET A 1 53.51 48.22 -53.18
C MET A 1 52.46 47.11 -53.20
N LEU A 2 52.95 45.88 -53.19
CA LEU A 2 52.08 44.66 -53.40
C LEU A 2 51.96 43.98 -52.06
N HIS A 3 50.71 44.00 -51.44
CA HIS A 3 50.45 43.34 -50.17
C HIS A 3 49.93 41.89 -50.45
N ARG A 4 50.72 40.90 -50.06
CA ARG A 4 50.39 39.51 -50.12
C ARG A 4 49.58 39.15 -48.84
N PHE A 5 48.34 38.76 -48.96
CA PHE A 5 47.57 38.14 -47.88
C PHE A 5 47.89 36.64 -47.86
N ILE A 6 48.38 36.13 -46.76
CA ILE A 6 48.57 34.70 -46.48
C ILE A 6 47.28 34.25 -45.76
N ALA A 7 46.52 33.34 -46.43
CA ALA A 7 45.38 32.70 -45.80
C ALA A 7 45.86 31.47 -45.03
N LEU A 8 45.64 31.49 -43.71
CA LEU A 8 45.91 30.34 -42.80
C LEU A 8 44.68 29.43 -42.77
N ALA A 9 44.77 28.24 -43.34
CA ALA A 9 43.73 27.22 -43.31
C ALA A 9 43.86 26.44 -41.99
N ILE A 10 42.87 26.56 -41.09
CA ILE A 10 42.78 25.73 -39.89
C ILE A 10 42.03 24.43 -40.25
N VAL A 11 42.72 23.31 -40.24
CA VAL A 11 42.12 21.98 -40.34
C VAL A 11 41.63 21.56 -38.98
N ALA A 12 40.31 21.57 -38.76
CA ALA A 12 39.66 21.00 -37.57
C ALA A 12 39.56 19.48 -37.70
N THR A 13 40.40 18.72 -37.01
CA THR A 13 40.25 17.26 -36.83
C THR A 13 39.16 17.00 -35.83
N ALA A 14 37.99 16.52 -36.30
CA ALA A 14 36.92 16.01 -35.47
C ALA A 14 37.37 14.65 -34.87
N PHE A 15 37.66 14.61 -33.58
CA PHE A 15 37.77 13.35 -32.84
C PHE A 15 36.38 12.78 -32.64
N ALA A 16 36.08 11.64 -33.28
CA ALA A 16 34.90 10.84 -33.01
C ALA A 16 35.08 10.30 -31.59
N GLN A 17 34.25 10.79 -30.66
CA GLN A 17 34.20 10.30 -29.27
C GLN A 17 33.54 8.95 -29.28
N GLU A 18 34.28 7.91 -28.93
CA GLU A 18 33.76 6.55 -28.78
C GLU A 18 32.66 6.55 -27.71
N PRO A 19 31.49 5.91 -27.95
CA PRO A 19 30.42 5.87 -26.92
C PRO A 19 30.96 5.23 -25.66
N ALA A 20 30.79 5.90 -24.52
CA ALA A 20 31.19 5.39 -23.23
C ALA A 20 30.51 4.03 -22.98
N PRO A 21 31.22 3.04 -22.40
CA PRO A 21 30.61 1.76 -22.04
C PRO A 21 29.46 1.99 -21.07
N PRO A 22 28.36 1.16 -21.13
CA PRO A 22 27.27 1.29 -20.20
C PRO A 22 27.77 1.22 -18.75
N ALA A 23 27.37 2.20 -17.95
CA ALA A 23 27.78 2.27 -16.54
C ALA A 23 27.41 0.94 -15.85
N ALA A 24 28.37 0.32 -15.18
CA ALA A 24 28.13 -0.87 -14.39
C ALA A 24 27.08 -0.55 -13.31
N ALA A 25 26.06 -1.40 -13.19
CA ALA A 25 25.01 -1.26 -12.19
C ALA A 25 25.64 -1.12 -10.79
N ARG A 26 25.21 -0.11 -10.03
CA ARG A 26 25.71 0.10 -8.67
C ARG A 26 25.29 -1.07 -7.79
N PRO A 27 26.15 -1.58 -6.87
CA PRO A 27 25.75 -2.58 -5.90
C PRO A 27 24.52 -2.09 -5.12
N GLY A 28 23.38 -2.80 -5.27
CA GLY A 28 22.09 -2.43 -4.67
C GLY A 28 21.05 -1.87 -5.65
N GLU A 29 21.39 -1.59 -6.91
CA GLU A 29 20.42 -1.20 -7.93
C GLU A 29 19.58 -2.42 -8.32
N ARG A 30 18.29 -2.39 -7.93
CA ARG A 30 17.34 -3.46 -8.24
C ARG A 30 16.98 -3.40 -9.72
N THR A 31 17.65 -4.19 -10.54
CA THR A 31 17.34 -4.37 -11.97
C THR A 31 16.10 -5.25 -12.11
N GLY A 32 14.93 -4.66 -12.06
CA GLY A 32 13.66 -5.38 -12.27
C GLY A 32 12.61 -4.47 -12.89
N ALA A 33 11.70 -5.03 -13.69
CA ALA A 33 10.51 -4.29 -14.11
C ALA A 33 9.68 -3.89 -12.89
N ARG A 34 9.17 -2.65 -12.87
CA ARG A 34 8.26 -2.20 -11.80
C ARG A 34 7.08 -3.15 -11.70
N ALA A 35 6.70 -3.50 -10.48
CA ALA A 35 5.52 -4.32 -10.25
C ALA A 35 4.27 -3.62 -10.83
N PRO A 36 3.37 -4.36 -11.52
CA PRO A 36 2.12 -3.80 -12.04
C PRO A 36 1.19 -3.39 -10.90
N LEU A 37 0.26 -2.48 -11.19
CA LEU A 37 -0.85 -2.21 -10.29
C LEU A 37 -1.69 -3.48 -10.16
N PHE A 38 -1.83 -3.99 -8.93
CA PHE A 38 -2.64 -5.17 -8.63
C PHE A 38 -4.08 -4.74 -8.33
N PHE A 39 -4.28 -3.79 -7.43
CA PHE A 39 -5.57 -3.13 -7.23
C PHE A 39 -5.39 -1.69 -6.75
N ARG A 40 -6.48 -0.93 -6.94
CA ARG A 40 -6.71 0.37 -6.30
C ARG A 40 -8.10 0.36 -5.66
N GLU A 41 -8.21 0.86 -4.44
CA GLU A 41 -9.48 1.13 -3.76
C GLU A 41 -9.58 2.61 -3.39
N THR A 42 -10.73 3.22 -3.67
CA THR A 42 -10.98 4.66 -3.46
C THR A 42 -12.24 4.92 -2.64
N TRP A 43 -12.89 3.89 -2.18
CA TRP A 43 -14.17 3.87 -1.49
C TRP A 43 -15.32 4.56 -2.25
N LYS A 44 -16.52 4.12 -2.00
CA LYS A 44 -17.72 4.78 -2.52
C LYS A 44 -18.20 5.82 -1.52
N THR A 45 -18.66 6.95 -2.05
CA THR A 45 -19.34 7.95 -1.27
C THR A 45 -20.64 7.38 -0.69
N VAL A 46 -20.90 7.67 0.57
CA VAL A 46 -22.18 7.45 1.25
C VAL A 46 -22.61 8.77 1.88
N THR A 47 -23.92 8.98 1.93
CA THR A 47 -24.46 10.16 2.59
C THR A 47 -24.50 9.95 4.10
N GLY A 48 -23.83 10.82 4.85
CA GLY A 48 -23.73 10.75 6.31
C GLY A 48 -22.60 9.82 6.81
N GLU A 49 -22.58 9.59 8.12
CA GLU A 49 -21.62 8.72 8.79
C GLU A 49 -22.18 7.30 8.82
N HIS A 50 -21.48 6.37 8.22
CA HIS A 50 -21.88 4.96 8.17
C HIS A 50 -20.74 4.04 8.49
N ALA A 51 -21.03 2.96 9.21
CA ALA A 51 -20.07 1.87 9.38
C ALA A 51 -19.61 1.37 8.01
N VAL A 52 -18.31 1.17 7.82
CA VAL A 52 -17.77 0.65 6.56
C VAL A 52 -18.23 -0.79 6.35
N THR A 53 -18.79 -1.06 5.17
CA THR A 53 -19.25 -2.40 4.76
C THR A 53 -18.74 -2.71 3.36
N GLN A 54 -19.03 -3.90 2.87
CA GLN A 54 -18.69 -4.28 1.49
C GLN A 54 -19.29 -3.34 0.44
N GLU A 55 -20.39 -2.66 0.73
CA GLU A 55 -21.07 -1.76 -0.21
C GLU A 55 -20.26 -0.51 -0.53
N GLN A 56 -19.40 -0.06 0.41
CA GLN A 56 -18.52 1.09 0.22
C GLN A 56 -17.23 0.72 -0.54
N VAL A 57 -16.94 -0.56 -0.75
CA VAL A 57 -15.81 -0.96 -1.60
C VAL A 57 -16.12 -0.63 -3.05
N SER A 58 -15.28 0.18 -3.70
CA SER A 58 -15.50 0.64 -5.07
C SER A 58 -15.23 -0.46 -6.09
N SER A 59 -14.22 -1.29 -5.85
CA SER A 59 -13.85 -2.40 -6.71
C SER A 59 -14.69 -3.65 -6.43
N ALA A 60 -15.48 -4.10 -7.43
CA ALA A 60 -16.32 -5.29 -7.30
C ALA A 60 -15.52 -6.59 -7.07
N ASN A 61 -14.24 -6.61 -7.44
CA ASN A 61 -13.37 -7.78 -7.25
C ASN A 61 -12.70 -7.85 -5.88
N LEU A 62 -12.88 -6.81 -5.05
CA LEU A 62 -12.31 -6.79 -3.69
C LEU A 62 -13.35 -7.17 -2.64
N GLU A 63 -12.91 -7.91 -1.63
CA GLU A 63 -13.64 -8.20 -0.40
C GLU A 63 -13.06 -7.38 0.75
N LEU A 64 -13.94 -6.73 1.52
CA LEU A 64 -13.58 -6.03 2.74
C LEU A 64 -13.43 -7.03 3.89
N LYS A 65 -12.37 -6.86 4.66
CA LYS A 65 -12.12 -7.59 5.92
C LYS A 65 -11.83 -6.58 7.03
N LEU A 66 -12.57 -6.70 8.14
CA LEU A 66 -12.44 -5.85 9.31
C LEU A 66 -11.96 -6.69 10.49
N TYR A 67 -10.98 -6.21 11.21
CA TYR A 67 -10.33 -6.92 12.30
C TYR A 67 -10.26 -6.06 13.58
N GLY A 68 -10.22 -6.74 14.69
CA GLY A 68 -10.23 -6.14 16.02
C GLY A 68 -11.63 -5.92 16.58
N PRO A 69 -11.75 -5.71 17.90
CA PRO A 69 -13.05 -5.54 18.58
C PRO A 69 -13.87 -4.36 18.04
N SER A 70 -13.19 -3.26 17.65
CA SER A 70 -13.80 -2.06 17.09
C SER A 70 -13.79 -2.01 15.56
N GLY A 71 -13.47 -3.09 14.87
CA GLY A 71 -13.50 -3.11 13.41
C GLY A 71 -14.87 -2.69 12.83
N LYS A 72 -15.96 -3.07 13.49
CA LYS A 72 -17.35 -2.69 13.14
C LYS A 72 -17.67 -1.20 13.36
N ASP A 73 -16.84 -0.49 14.13
CA ASP A 73 -17.04 0.92 14.48
C ASP A 73 -16.29 1.86 13.52
N VAL A 74 -15.51 1.30 12.60
CA VAL A 74 -14.85 2.05 11.52
C VAL A 74 -15.90 2.58 10.55
N GLN A 75 -15.78 3.83 10.13
CA GLN A 75 -16.78 4.50 9.32
C GLN A 75 -16.22 4.94 7.96
N THR A 76 -17.10 5.22 7.01
CA THR A 76 -16.79 5.93 5.78
C THR A 76 -17.36 7.34 5.85
N LEU A 77 -16.52 8.31 5.50
CA LEU A 77 -16.85 9.73 5.45
C LEU A 77 -16.42 10.32 4.11
N GLY A 78 -16.67 11.60 3.95
CA GLY A 78 -16.23 12.38 2.79
C GLY A 78 -17.25 12.46 1.67
N ASN A 79 -16.86 13.21 0.63
CA ASN A 79 -17.69 13.48 -0.53
C ASN A 79 -16.84 13.45 -1.80
N ALA A 80 -17.30 12.74 -2.83
CA ALA A 80 -16.58 12.64 -4.11
C ALA A 80 -16.44 13.99 -4.84
N ASP A 81 -17.33 14.94 -4.57
CA ASP A 81 -17.33 16.27 -5.17
C ASP A 81 -16.47 17.28 -4.40
N ASP A 82 -15.91 16.89 -3.25
CA ASP A 82 -15.05 17.74 -2.42
C ASP A 82 -13.63 17.19 -2.34
N PRO A 83 -12.67 17.71 -3.12
CA PRO A 83 -11.28 17.27 -3.08
C PRO A 83 -10.57 17.49 -1.73
N SER A 84 -11.08 18.42 -0.90
CA SER A 84 -10.54 18.68 0.44
C SER A 84 -11.00 17.66 1.46
N ASN A 85 -12.08 16.93 1.16
CA ASN A 85 -12.65 15.88 1.99
C ASN A 85 -13.11 14.68 1.13
N PRO A 86 -12.20 14.00 0.43
CA PRO A 86 -12.55 12.88 -0.44
C PRO A 86 -13.18 11.71 0.34
N PRO A 87 -13.88 10.78 -0.33
CA PRO A 87 -14.33 9.55 0.33
C PRO A 87 -13.17 8.83 1.01
N HIS A 88 -13.34 8.45 2.27
CA HIS A 88 -12.29 7.82 3.06
C HIS A 88 -12.85 6.92 4.15
N VAL A 89 -12.03 6.01 4.62
CA VAL A 89 -12.26 5.25 5.86
C VAL A 89 -11.71 6.05 7.03
N TRP A 90 -12.53 6.21 8.07
CA TRP A 90 -12.23 6.95 9.29
C TRP A 90 -12.29 6.03 10.53
N THR A 91 -11.27 6.11 11.38
CA THR A 91 -11.16 5.25 12.57
C THR A 91 -11.70 5.89 13.84
N GLY A 92 -12.18 7.15 13.77
CA GLY A 92 -12.46 7.98 14.94
C GLY A 92 -13.40 7.39 15.99
N MET A 93 -14.32 6.50 15.63
CA MET A 93 -15.23 5.84 16.57
C MET A 93 -14.66 4.54 17.19
N ALA A 94 -13.50 4.10 16.73
CA ALA A 94 -12.90 2.86 17.20
C ALA A 94 -12.28 3.05 18.60
N THR A 95 -12.86 2.43 19.61
CA THR A 95 -12.38 2.50 21.01
C THR A 95 -11.29 1.48 21.33
N SER A 96 -10.86 0.70 20.36
CA SER A 96 -9.73 -0.23 20.42
C SER A 96 -9.00 -0.26 19.10
N PRO A 97 -7.75 -0.78 19.04
CA PRO A 97 -7.02 -0.95 17.80
C PRO A 97 -7.83 -1.70 16.73
N ILE A 98 -7.68 -1.29 15.47
CA ILE A 98 -8.38 -1.87 14.31
C ILE A 98 -7.42 -2.19 13.17
N ALA A 99 -7.89 -3.08 12.28
CA ALA A 99 -7.30 -3.21 10.97
C ALA A 99 -8.39 -3.39 9.90
N VAL A 100 -8.13 -2.78 8.73
CA VAL A 100 -8.97 -2.87 7.53
C VAL A 100 -8.11 -3.48 6.44
N ALA A 101 -8.60 -4.55 5.81
CA ALA A 101 -7.91 -5.22 4.74
C ALA A 101 -8.82 -5.48 3.54
N LEU A 102 -8.20 -5.60 2.38
CA LEU A 102 -8.83 -5.89 1.11
C LEU A 102 -8.25 -7.18 0.54
N ARG A 103 -9.11 -8.07 0.10
CA ARG A 103 -8.79 -9.35 -0.50
C ARG A 103 -9.28 -9.39 -1.94
N ASP A 104 -8.41 -9.66 -2.89
CA ASP A 104 -8.83 -9.94 -4.26
C ASP A 104 -9.48 -11.35 -4.33
N LYS A 105 -10.68 -11.44 -4.94
CA LYS A 105 -11.47 -12.66 -4.99
C LYS A 105 -10.80 -13.79 -5.78
N ASP A 106 -10.06 -13.42 -6.84
CA ASP A 106 -9.54 -14.35 -7.82
C ASP A 106 -8.05 -14.66 -7.64
N ASN A 107 -7.32 -13.78 -6.94
CA ASN A 107 -5.87 -13.88 -6.86
C ASN A 107 -5.35 -13.63 -5.43
N TYR A 108 -4.24 -14.27 -5.10
CA TYR A 108 -3.25 -13.75 -4.17
C TYR A 108 -2.41 -12.67 -4.87
N VAL A 109 -1.64 -11.92 -4.12
CA VAL A 109 -0.63 -11.04 -4.69
C VAL A 109 0.78 -11.49 -4.27
N ASP A 110 1.70 -11.54 -5.24
CA ASP A 110 3.13 -11.67 -5.00
C ASP A 110 3.71 -10.25 -4.76
N LEU A 111 4.11 -10.01 -3.51
CA LEU A 111 4.70 -8.75 -3.05
C LEU A 111 6.23 -8.82 -2.95
N THR A 112 6.87 -9.73 -3.64
CA THR A 112 8.33 -9.80 -3.72
C THR A 112 8.91 -8.77 -4.70
N GLY A 113 10.22 -8.60 -4.68
CA GLY A 113 10.96 -7.74 -5.62
C GLY A 113 10.66 -6.25 -5.46
N LEU A 114 10.15 -5.60 -6.51
CA LEU A 114 9.86 -4.16 -6.54
C LEU A 114 8.40 -3.84 -6.20
N ALA A 115 7.73 -4.69 -5.44
CA ALA A 115 6.39 -4.43 -4.95
C ALA A 115 6.38 -3.24 -4.00
N ARG A 116 5.29 -2.47 -4.04
CA ARG A 116 5.10 -1.29 -3.22
C ARG A 116 3.63 -1.05 -2.92
N ILE A 117 3.38 -0.28 -1.90
CA ILE A 117 2.06 0.26 -1.57
C ILE A 117 2.13 1.79 -1.68
N ARG A 118 1.05 2.37 -2.18
CA ARG A 118 0.77 3.80 -2.10
C ARG A 118 -0.58 3.99 -1.45
N TRP A 119 -0.73 5.05 -0.72
CA TRP A 119 -1.99 5.43 -0.11
C TRP A 119 -2.08 6.93 0.10
N GLN A 120 -3.29 7.41 0.33
CA GLN A 120 -3.50 8.76 0.82
C GLN A 120 -4.09 8.69 2.21
N THR A 121 -3.40 9.30 3.15
CA THR A 121 -3.74 9.26 4.57
C THR A 121 -3.84 10.65 5.16
N LYS A 122 -4.58 10.75 6.26
CA LYS A 122 -4.64 11.92 7.12
C LYS A 122 -4.78 11.41 8.54
N VAL A 123 -4.00 11.94 9.47
CA VAL A 123 -4.01 11.49 10.85
C VAL A 123 -4.03 12.65 11.82
N SER A 124 -4.52 12.40 13.01
CA SER A 124 -4.57 13.36 14.11
C SER A 124 -3.98 12.74 15.38
N GLY A 125 -3.45 13.58 16.26
CA GLY A 125 -2.86 13.14 17.51
C GLY A 125 -1.59 12.31 17.30
N PHE A 126 -1.50 11.18 18.00
CA PHE A 126 -0.38 10.23 17.88
C PHE A 126 -0.70 9.02 17.00
N HIS A 127 -1.83 9.06 16.29
CA HIS A 127 -2.24 7.98 15.40
C HIS A 127 -1.25 7.78 14.24
N GLN A 128 -1.18 6.56 13.76
CA GLN A 128 -0.30 6.16 12.66
C GLN A 128 -0.99 5.07 11.85
N VAL A 129 -1.03 5.27 10.55
CA VAL A 129 -1.44 4.23 9.61
C VAL A 129 -0.25 3.31 9.34
N ARG A 130 -0.43 2.01 9.55
CA ARG A 130 0.60 0.99 9.33
C ARG A 130 0.12 -0.06 8.35
N PRO A 131 0.97 -0.54 7.43
CA PRO A 131 0.57 -1.60 6.50
C PRO A 131 0.36 -2.92 7.23
N ILE A 132 -0.66 -3.66 6.81
CA ILE A 132 -0.88 -5.05 7.22
C ILE A 132 -0.92 -5.96 6.01
N LEU A 133 -0.49 -7.19 6.21
CA LEU A 133 -0.62 -8.29 5.26
C LEU A 133 -1.22 -9.50 5.97
N LYS A 134 -2.03 -10.26 5.24
CA LYS A 134 -2.38 -11.63 5.64
C LYS A 134 -1.83 -12.57 4.60
N LEU A 135 -1.00 -13.50 5.04
CA LEU A 135 -0.40 -14.51 4.17
C LEU A 135 -1.41 -15.61 3.83
N ALA A 136 -1.12 -16.38 2.80
CA ALA A 136 -1.98 -17.50 2.38
C ALA A 136 -2.19 -18.57 3.47
N ASP A 137 -1.26 -18.71 4.42
CA ASP A 137 -1.38 -19.60 5.57
C ASP A 137 -2.22 -19.01 6.73
N GLY A 138 -2.77 -17.81 6.55
CA GLY A 138 -3.55 -17.09 7.56
C GLY A 138 -2.75 -16.24 8.54
N THR A 139 -1.42 -16.27 8.49
CA THR A 139 -0.57 -15.42 9.34
C THR A 139 -0.81 -13.96 9.03
N MET A 140 -1.18 -13.17 10.04
CA MET A 140 -1.23 -11.70 9.91
C MET A 140 0.07 -11.05 10.33
N LEU A 141 0.45 -10.06 9.54
CA LEU A 141 1.65 -9.25 9.73
C LEU A 141 1.29 -7.78 9.77
N VAL A 142 2.02 -6.99 10.57
CA VAL A 142 2.00 -5.53 10.53
C VAL A 142 3.41 -5.03 10.28
N GLY A 143 3.54 -4.08 9.37
CA GLY A 143 4.82 -3.48 9.02
C GLY A 143 5.28 -2.44 10.04
N ASP A 144 6.57 -2.14 10.06
CA ASP A 144 7.15 -1.04 10.84
C ASP A 144 7.14 0.31 10.10
N HIS A 145 6.76 0.32 8.82
CA HIS A 145 6.45 1.55 8.11
C HIS A 145 5.24 2.22 8.74
N THR A 146 5.32 3.53 8.95
CA THR A 146 4.25 4.31 9.57
C THR A 146 4.04 5.60 8.81
N ASP A 147 2.79 5.91 8.47
CA ASP A 147 2.37 7.26 8.13
C ASP A 147 1.64 7.87 9.32
N GLY A 148 2.29 8.85 9.92
CA GLY A 148 1.78 9.59 11.05
C GLY A 148 2.00 11.08 10.83
N SER A 149 0.91 11.88 10.87
CA SER A 149 0.95 13.34 10.64
C SER A 149 1.32 13.71 9.20
N PRO A 150 0.68 14.64 8.55
CA PRO A 150 0.05 15.83 9.12
C PRO A 150 -1.46 15.74 9.18
N LEU A 151 -2.10 16.79 9.73
CA LEU A 151 -3.56 17.01 9.73
C LEU A 151 -4.15 17.26 8.32
N ASP A 152 -3.33 17.21 7.28
CA ASP A 152 -3.72 17.33 5.87
C ASP A 152 -3.54 16.00 5.14
N TRP A 153 -4.24 15.83 4.03
CA TRP A 153 -4.10 14.67 3.16
C TRP A 153 -2.68 14.57 2.62
N HIS A 154 -2.09 13.40 2.80
CA HIS A 154 -0.73 13.08 2.41
C HIS A 154 -0.68 11.81 1.55
N ASP A 155 0.02 11.90 0.42
CA ASP A 155 0.29 10.75 -0.45
C ASP A 155 1.59 10.08 0.01
N GLY A 156 1.49 8.87 0.52
CA GLY A 156 2.61 8.03 0.92
C GLY A 156 2.91 6.96 -0.14
N GLU A 157 4.19 6.63 -0.31
CA GLU A 157 4.65 5.46 -1.09
C GLU A 157 5.81 4.79 -0.36
N PHE A 158 5.78 3.48 -0.25
CA PHE A 158 6.87 2.71 0.33
C PHE A 158 7.08 1.36 -0.35
N SER A 159 8.33 0.92 -0.38
CA SER A 159 8.73 -0.38 -0.91
C SER A 159 8.47 -1.47 0.12
N ILE A 160 7.77 -2.53 -0.26
CA ILE A 160 7.51 -3.69 0.61
C ILE A 160 8.80 -4.34 1.11
N ALA A 161 9.84 -4.34 0.28
CA ALA A 161 11.14 -4.94 0.63
C ALA A 161 11.92 -4.15 1.70
N GLU A 162 11.51 -2.93 2.02
CA GLU A 162 12.11 -2.08 3.07
C GLU A 162 11.37 -2.19 4.40
N VAL A 163 10.19 -2.81 4.40
CA VAL A 163 9.34 -2.97 5.59
C VAL A 163 9.78 -4.21 6.37
N ARG A 164 9.98 -4.05 7.67
CA ARG A 164 10.13 -5.17 8.60
C ARG A 164 8.77 -5.50 9.21
N TRP A 165 8.50 -6.78 9.38
CA TRP A 165 7.19 -7.27 9.73
C TRP A 165 7.15 -7.88 11.12
N LEU A 166 6.12 -7.57 11.91
CA LEU A 166 5.78 -8.19 13.18
C LEU A 166 4.53 -9.06 13.00
N LYS A 167 4.42 -10.16 13.76
CA LYS A 167 3.16 -10.89 13.83
C LYS A 167 2.10 -10.02 14.49
N LEU A 168 0.88 -10.06 13.91
CA LEU A 168 -0.29 -9.33 14.40
C LEU A 168 -1.34 -10.34 14.89
N ASP A 169 -1.86 -10.12 16.08
CA ASP A 169 -3.04 -10.84 16.56
C ASP A 169 -4.29 -10.23 15.94
N ALA A 170 -4.94 -10.95 15.03
CA ALA A 170 -6.12 -10.47 14.31
C ALA A 170 -7.33 -10.11 15.21
N ASN A 171 -7.42 -10.71 16.40
CA ASN A 171 -8.56 -10.49 17.28
C ASN A 171 -8.40 -9.23 18.15
N LYS A 172 -7.17 -8.88 18.50
CA LYS A 172 -6.87 -7.78 19.42
C LYS A 172 -6.15 -6.61 18.74
N ILE A 173 -5.66 -6.82 17.53
CA ILE A 173 -4.82 -5.88 16.76
C ILE A 173 -3.63 -5.40 17.60
N VAL A 174 -2.89 -6.35 18.12
CA VAL A 174 -1.66 -6.12 18.88
C VAL A 174 -0.50 -6.90 18.29
N THR A 175 0.68 -6.33 18.32
CA THR A 175 1.89 -6.99 17.84
C THR A 175 2.38 -8.04 18.83
N ARG A 176 3.00 -9.11 18.32
CA ARG A 176 3.56 -10.19 19.12
C ARG A 176 4.99 -10.52 18.71
N GLY A 177 5.83 -10.64 19.74
CA GLY A 177 7.21 -11.15 19.60
C GLY A 177 8.16 -10.22 18.86
N ASN A 178 9.13 -10.83 18.21
CA ASN A 178 10.16 -10.16 17.44
C ASN A 178 9.76 -10.05 15.97
N TYR A 179 10.52 -9.25 15.20
CA TYR A 179 10.37 -9.19 13.75
C TYR A 179 10.48 -10.59 13.12
N VAL A 180 9.55 -10.84 12.20
CA VAL A 180 9.55 -12.08 11.41
C VAL A 180 10.72 -12.02 10.44
N LYS A 181 11.60 -13.01 10.50
CA LYS A 181 12.71 -13.11 9.58
C LYS A 181 12.19 -13.68 8.24
N ASP A 182 12.47 -12.99 7.15
CA ASP A 182 12.23 -13.42 5.77
C ASP A 182 10.81 -14.02 5.56
N PRO A 183 9.71 -13.25 5.80
CA PRO A 183 8.37 -13.77 5.56
C PRO A 183 8.17 -14.08 4.07
N ASP A 184 7.47 -15.18 3.75
CA ASP A 184 7.12 -15.51 2.38
C ASP A 184 6.00 -14.57 1.88
N LEU A 185 6.38 -13.57 1.10
CA LEU A 185 5.47 -12.60 0.50
C LEU A 185 5.07 -12.96 -0.94
N SER A 186 5.35 -14.16 -1.41
CA SER A 186 5.00 -14.63 -2.77
C SER A 186 3.51 -14.93 -2.94
N LYS A 187 2.78 -15.15 -1.83
CA LYS A 187 1.33 -15.41 -1.82
C LYS A 187 0.68 -14.69 -0.65
N VAL A 188 0.37 -13.40 -0.83
CA VAL A 188 -0.35 -12.60 0.16
C VAL A 188 -1.84 -12.61 -0.16
N ASP A 189 -2.65 -12.95 0.83
CA ASP A 189 -4.12 -13.09 0.71
C ASP A 189 -4.85 -11.75 0.83
N GLU A 190 -4.42 -10.93 1.79
CA GLU A 190 -5.04 -9.63 2.07
C GLU A 190 -3.96 -8.56 2.27
N VAL A 191 -4.27 -7.36 1.81
CA VAL A 191 -3.43 -6.17 2.00
C VAL A 191 -4.29 -5.04 2.54
N GLY A 192 -3.79 -4.29 3.50
CA GLY A 192 -4.54 -3.19 4.09
C GLY A 192 -3.72 -2.38 5.07
N PHE A 193 -4.42 -1.80 6.03
CA PHE A 193 -3.82 -0.93 7.04
C PHE A 193 -4.37 -1.23 8.44
N ALA A 194 -3.62 -0.84 9.44
CA ALA A 194 -4.03 -0.86 10.84
C ALA A 194 -3.75 0.48 11.50
N ASP A 195 -4.60 0.80 12.47
CA ASP A 195 -4.37 1.80 13.50
C ASP A 195 -4.30 1.07 14.85
N LEU A 196 -3.14 1.13 15.48
CA LEU A 196 -2.85 0.39 16.71
C LEU A 196 -3.25 1.15 17.98
N LEU A 197 -3.85 2.33 17.84
CA LEU A 197 -4.32 3.14 18.94
C LEU A 197 -5.85 3.21 18.97
N PRO A 198 -6.47 3.28 20.15
CA PRO A 198 -7.87 3.62 20.26
C PRO A 198 -8.10 5.08 19.91
N SER A 199 -9.12 5.37 19.13
CA SER A 199 -9.52 6.73 18.75
C SER A 199 -10.45 7.37 19.78
N SER A 200 -10.67 8.68 19.66
CA SER A 200 -11.52 9.46 20.59
C SER A 200 -12.48 10.39 19.84
N GLY A 201 -13.00 9.95 18.71
CA GLY A 201 -13.79 10.81 17.83
C GLY A 201 -12.95 11.94 17.27
N HIS A 202 -13.54 13.12 17.14
CA HIS A 202 -12.81 14.36 16.80
C HIS A 202 -12.11 15.00 18.02
N GLY A 203 -12.01 14.28 19.13
CA GLY A 203 -11.38 14.74 20.37
C GLY A 203 -9.85 14.71 20.32
N PRO A 204 -9.20 15.09 21.42
CA PRO A 204 -7.74 15.28 21.50
C PRO A 204 -6.93 13.97 21.38
N GLY A 205 -7.56 12.79 21.48
CA GLY A 205 -6.90 11.50 21.29
C GLY A 205 -6.50 11.25 19.83
N GLY A 206 -7.26 11.79 18.89
CA GLY A 206 -6.99 11.69 17.46
C GLY A 206 -7.67 10.51 16.76
N TRP A 207 -7.36 10.36 15.48
CA TRP A 207 -7.90 9.36 14.54
C TRP A 207 -6.99 9.20 13.33
N SER A 208 -7.32 8.19 12.49
CA SER A 208 -6.70 7.99 11.18
C SER A 208 -7.76 7.97 10.08
N ASP A 209 -7.41 8.53 8.91
CA ASP A 209 -8.17 8.52 7.67
C ASP A 209 -7.34 7.86 6.56
N VAL A 210 -8.00 7.06 5.71
CA VAL A 210 -7.39 6.49 4.50
C VAL A 210 -8.36 6.70 3.33
N ALA A 211 -7.99 7.59 2.40
CA ALA A 211 -8.82 7.94 1.25
C ALA A 211 -8.70 6.94 0.10
N TRP A 212 -7.50 6.46 -0.17
CA TRP A 212 -7.29 5.41 -1.15
C TRP A 212 -6.04 4.59 -0.81
N ILE A 213 -6.01 3.38 -1.36
CA ILE A 213 -4.86 2.48 -1.31
C ILE A 213 -4.61 1.86 -2.69
N GLU A 214 -3.37 1.86 -3.13
CA GLU A 214 -2.87 1.17 -4.32
C GLU A 214 -1.84 0.12 -3.91
N VAL A 215 -1.99 -1.08 -4.43
CA VAL A 215 -1.07 -2.18 -4.23
C VAL A 215 -0.44 -2.55 -5.57
N TYR A 216 0.89 -2.55 -5.62
CA TYR A 216 1.66 -2.94 -6.79
C TYR A 216 2.38 -4.26 -6.51
N GLY A 217 1.97 -5.30 -7.22
CA GLY A 217 2.45 -6.67 -7.08
C GLY A 217 2.00 -7.51 -8.27
N LYS A 218 2.41 -8.78 -8.32
CA LYS A 218 2.01 -9.68 -9.39
C LYS A 218 0.81 -10.52 -8.95
N PRO A 219 -0.25 -10.66 -9.76
CA PRO A 219 -1.34 -11.57 -9.43
C PRO A 219 -0.87 -13.03 -9.46
N VAL A 220 -1.31 -13.80 -8.45
CA VAL A 220 -1.10 -15.24 -8.35
C VAL A 220 -2.46 -15.90 -8.19
N LYS A 221 -2.89 -16.65 -9.18
CA LYS A 221 -4.22 -17.28 -9.19
C LYS A 221 -4.48 -18.09 -7.94
N ARG A 222 -5.68 -17.95 -7.37
CA ARG A 222 -6.18 -18.85 -6.34
C ARG A 222 -6.50 -20.19 -6.98
N GLU A 223 -6.11 -21.27 -6.33
CA GLU A 223 -6.58 -22.61 -6.72
C GLU A 223 -8.07 -22.68 -6.47
N ALA A 224 -8.83 -23.16 -7.46
CA ALA A 224 -10.25 -23.42 -7.26
C ALA A 224 -10.41 -24.44 -6.12
N ALA A 225 -11.27 -24.15 -5.15
CA ALA A 225 -11.58 -25.12 -4.10
C ALA A 225 -12.00 -26.43 -4.79
N ALA A 226 -11.28 -27.53 -4.51
CA ALA A 226 -11.61 -28.83 -5.05
C ALA A 226 -13.06 -29.16 -4.64
N THR A 227 -13.96 -29.23 -5.61
CA THR A 227 -15.34 -29.63 -5.39
C THR A 227 -15.31 -31.11 -4.99
N THR A 228 -15.37 -31.40 -3.69
CA THR A 228 -15.50 -32.75 -3.19
C THR A 228 -16.88 -33.25 -3.60
N THR A 229 -16.97 -33.92 -4.74
CA THR A 229 -18.18 -34.65 -5.15
C THR A 229 -18.30 -35.84 -4.23
N THR A 230 -19.10 -35.71 -3.19
CA THR A 230 -19.51 -36.87 -2.37
C THR A 230 -20.42 -37.72 -3.21
N THR A 231 -19.90 -38.78 -3.79
CA THR A 231 -20.72 -39.84 -4.42
C THR A 231 -21.36 -40.64 -3.29
N THR A 232 -22.62 -40.39 -3.01
CA THR A 232 -23.42 -41.22 -2.14
C THR A 232 -23.79 -42.48 -2.91
N ASN A 233 -23.23 -43.61 -2.52
CA ASN A 233 -23.69 -44.97 -2.91
C ASN A 233 -24.87 -45.37 -2.09
#